data_d56f24d3770623e7a339f92e16b3c3e9
#
_entry.id   d56f24d3770623e7a339f92e16b3c3e9
#
_cell.length_a   1.000
_cell.length_b   1.000
_cell.length_c   1.000
_cell.angle_alpha   90.00
_cell.angle_beta   90.00
_cell.angle_gamma   90.00
#
_symmetry.space_group_name_H-M   'P 1'
#
loop_
_entity.id
_entity.type
_entity.pdbx_description
1 polymer ?
#
loop_
_entity_poly.entity_id
_entity_poly.type
_entity_poly.pdbx_seq_one_letter_code
_entity_poly.pdbx_strand_id
1 'polypeptide(L)'
;GGNVGSASWFVAWRILRCNVITLIGINHGWEDDDPWDLIISHGHEYDVPNIKARDELAQKLFPRIYNPDFDSYCVLDPIFQYYSSALKEFIKRSPDWLTTINATEGGSIFGDRIKSLRFSAFLADYCN
;
A
#
# COMPACT_ATOMS: atom_id res chain seq x y z
N GLY A 1 7.76 7.49 5.52
CA GLY A 1 7.62 6.85 6.77
C GLY A 1 6.34 7.12 7.50
N GLY A 2 6.43 7.01 8.80
CA GLY A 2 5.30 7.28 9.68
C GLY A 2 4.42 6.08 9.98
N ASN A 3 4.79 4.89 9.53
CA ASN A 3 4.06 3.65 9.85
C ASN A 3 5.00 2.46 9.99
N VAL A 4 4.51 1.42 10.65
CA VAL A 4 5.29 0.22 10.96
C VAL A 4 5.68 -0.55 9.69
N GLY A 5 4.80 -0.61 8.70
CA GLY A 5 5.09 -1.32 7.45
C GLY A 5 6.28 -0.74 6.71
N SER A 6 6.31 0.56 6.52
CA SER A 6 7.44 1.25 5.88
C SER A 6 8.71 1.14 6.71
N ALA A 7 8.61 1.30 8.03
CA ALA A 7 9.75 1.17 8.93
C ALA A 7 10.33 -0.24 8.90
N SER A 8 9.50 -1.26 8.88
CA SER A 8 9.92 -2.67 8.79
C SER A 8 10.67 -2.95 7.50
N TRP A 9 10.21 -2.40 6.38
CA TRP A 9 10.90 -2.52 5.10
C TRP A 9 12.33 -1.95 5.17
N PHE A 10 12.49 -0.75 5.76
CA PHE A 10 13.80 -0.14 5.95
C PHE A 10 14.72 -0.99 6.83
N VAL A 11 14.21 -1.47 7.95
CA VAL A 11 14.98 -2.31 8.88
C VAL A 11 15.45 -3.59 8.18
N ALA A 12 14.58 -4.20 7.38
CA ALA A 12 14.88 -5.45 6.70
C ALA A 12 16.12 -5.35 5.80
N TRP A 13 16.25 -4.30 5.00
CA TRP A 13 17.41 -4.23 4.11
C TRP A 13 18.58 -3.38 4.66
N ARG A 14 18.30 -2.29 5.36
CA ARG A 14 19.35 -1.43 5.86
C ARG A 14 20.08 -2.00 7.07
N ILE A 15 19.38 -2.70 7.93
CA ILE A 15 19.93 -3.23 9.17
C ILE A 15 20.17 -4.73 9.06
N LEU A 16 19.17 -5.48 8.65
CA LEU A 16 19.25 -6.94 8.56
C LEU A 16 19.88 -7.44 7.26
N ARG A 17 20.10 -6.56 6.29
CA ARG A 17 20.73 -6.87 5.00
C ARG A 17 20.01 -7.92 4.18
N CYS A 18 18.67 -8.00 4.30
CA CYS A 18 17.86 -8.85 3.45
C CYS A 18 17.92 -8.35 2.01
N ASN A 19 18.08 -9.26 1.06
CA ASN A 19 18.07 -8.93 -0.38
C ASN A 19 16.72 -9.20 -1.05
N VAL A 20 15.82 -9.88 -0.36
CA VAL A 20 14.43 -10.09 -0.78
C VAL A 20 13.52 -9.73 0.39
N ILE A 21 12.60 -8.83 0.16
CA ILE A 21 11.60 -8.41 1.16
C ILE A 21 10.22 -8.62 0.56
N THR A 22 9.39 -9.36 1.27
CA THR A 22 8.02 -9.62 0.84
C THR A 22 7.04 -8.94 1.78
N LEU A 23 6.17 -8.12 1.20
CA LEU A 23 5.12 -7.42 1.92
C LEU A 23 3.85 -8.27 1.93
N ILE A 24 3.29 -8.49 3.11
CA ILE A 24 2.04 -9.22 3.31
C ILE A 24 1.18 -8.38 4.25
N GLY A 25 -0.06 -8.13 3.85
CA GLY A 25 -0.97 -7.32 4.67
C GLY A 25 -0.65 -5.83 4.67
N ILE A 26 0.18 -5.35 3.76
CA ILE A 26 0.51 -3.93 3.61
C ILE A 26 -0.33 -3.37 2.47
N ASN A 27 -1.61 -3.13 2.75
CA ASN A 27 -2.55 -2.64 1.74
C ASN A 27 -2.38 -1.15 1.47
N HIS A 28 -2.13 -0.35 2.49
CA HIS A 28 -2.12 1.13 2.42
C HIS A 28 -3.31 1.65 1.61
N GLY A 29 -4.48 1.11 1.94
CA GLY A 29 -5.75 1.44 1.29
C GLY A 29 -6.89 0.69 1.95
N TRP A 30 -8.10 1.12 1.64
CA TRP A 30 -9.34 0.49 2.06
C TRP A 30 -9.81 -0.43 0.95
N GLU A 31 -10.45 -1.54 1.33
CA GLU A 31 -11.12 -2.39 0.35
C GLU A 31 -12.27 -1.60 -0.30
N ASP A 32 -12.56 -1.91 -1.55
CA ASP A 32 -13.56 -1.18 -2.33
C ASP A 32 -14.98 -1.29 -1.73
N ASP A 33 -15.24 -2.35 -0.98
CA ASP A 33 -16.50 -2.63 -0.30
C ASP A 33 -16.50 -2.28 1.18
N ASP A 34 -15.43 -1.70 1.72
CA ASP A 34 -15.42 -1.23 3.10
C ASP A 34 -16.47 -0.15 3.33
N PRO A 35 -17.14 -0.13 4.50
CA PRO A 35 -18.16 0.88 4.81
C PRO A 35 -17.60 2.30 4.70
N TRP A 36 -18.34 3.17 4.01
CA TRP A 36 -17.92 4.56 3.80
C TRP A 36 -17.68 5.30 5.11
N ASP A 37 -18.53 5.08 6.11
CA ASP A 37 -18.37 5.71 7.43
C ASP A 37 -17.05 5.31 8.11
N LEU A 38 -16.59 4.08 7.87
CA LEU A 38 -15.32 3.60 8.40
C LEU A 38 -14.15 4.31 7.71
N ILE A 39 -14.22 4.46 6.40
CA ILE A 39 -13.16 5.11 5.61
C ILE A 39 -12.99 6.57 6.05
N ILE A 40 -14.08 7.33 6.16
CA ILE A 40 -14.02 8.73 6.57
C ILE A 40 -13.62 8.89 8.04
N SER A 41 -13.92 7.94 8.90
CA SER A 41 -13.54 8.00 10.31
C SER A 41 -12.03 7.98 10.53
N HIS A 42 -11.28 7.37 9.65
CA HIS A 42 -9.81 7.33 9.70
C HIS A 42 -9.19 8.71 9.45
N GLY A 43 -9.92 9.60 8.79
CA GLY A 43 -9.46 10.97 8.51
C GLY A 43 -9.86 12.01 9.53
N HIS A 44 -10.37 11.64 10.69
CA HIS A 44 -10.87 12.58 11.71
C HIS A 44 -9.86 13.64 12.17
N GLU A 45 -8.58 13.36 12.06
CA GLU A 45 -7.53 14.30 12.42
C GLU A 45 -7.39 15.46 11.43
N TYR A 46 -8.05 15.41 10.29
CA TYR A 46 -7.89 16.38 9.21
C TYR A 46 -9.11 17.28 9.02
N ASP A 47 -9.93 17.48 10.03
CA ASP A 47 -11.07 18.41 9.95
C ASP A 47 -11.78 18.32 8.57
N VAL A 48 -12.02 17.09 8.12
CA VAL A 48 -12.66 16.83 6.85
C VAL A 48 -14.12 17.23 7.01
N PRO A 49 -14.59 18.28 6.31
CA PRO A 49 -15.96 18.74 6.49
C PRO A 49 -16.94 17.63 6.11
N ASN A 50 -18.04 17.54 6.83
CA ASN A 50 -19.21 16.67 6.70
C ASN A 50 -19.39 16.03 5.31
N ILE A 51 -18.52 15.09 4.96
CA ILE A 51 -18.64 14.33 3.71
C ILE A 51 -19.66 13.23 3.96
N LYS A 52 -20.91 13.48 3.60
CA LYS A 52 -22.02 12.55 3.81
C LYS A 52 -22.21 11.52 2.70
N ALA A 53 -21.58 11.74 1.55
CA ALA A 53 -21.72 10.90 0.36
C ALA A 53 -20.44 10.92 -0.47
N ARG A 54 -20.34 9.96 -1.40
CA ARG A 54 -19.24 9.93 -2.39
C ARG A 54 -19.49 10.97 -3.49
N ASP A 55 -19.44 12.25 -3.13
CA ASP A 55 -19.53 13.37 -4.06
C ASP A 55 -18.15 13.69 -4.69
N GLU A 56 -18.08 14.77 -5.48
CA GLU A 56 -16.83 15.15 -6.15
C GLU A 56 -15.69 15.45 -5.17
N LEU A 57 -16.00 16.08 -4.04
CA LEU A 57 -14.99 16.36 -3.01
C LEU A 57 -14.50 15.07 -2.37
N ALA A 58 -15.42 14.16 -2.06
CA ALA A 58 -15.07 12.86 -1.51
C ALA A 58 -14.18 12.07 -2.48
N GLN A 59 -14.47 12.11 -3.77
CA GLN A 59 -13.63 11.43 -4.78
C GLN A 59 -12.22 12.01 -4.88
N LYS A 60 -12.04 13.30 -4.63
CA LYS A 60 -10.72 13.93 -4.60
C LYS A 60 -9.93 13.58 -3.35
N LEU A 61 -10.59 13.55 -2.19
CA LEU A 61 -9.96 13.24 -0.90
C LEU A 61 -9.77 11.73 -0.68
N PHE A 62 -10.64 10.93 -1.27
CA PHE A 62 -10.66 9.48 -1.12
C PHE A 62 -10.71 8.80 -2.50
N PRO A 63 -9.64 8.95 -3.31
CA PRO A 63 -9.65 8.41 -4.65
C PRO A 63 -9.71 6.88 -4.64
N ARG A 64 -10.48 6.35 -5.58
CA ARG A 64 -10.51 4.91 -5.88
C ARG A 64 -9.46 4.63 -6.95
N ILE A 65 -8.53 3.75 -6.65
CA ILE A 65 -7.45 3.40 -7.58
C ILE A 65 -7.53 1.94 -8.02
N TYR A 66 -7.04 1.70 -9.21
CA TYR A 66 -6.98 0.36 -9.80
C TYR A 66 -5.56 -0.21 -9.66
N ASN A 67 -5.48 -1.43 -9.11
CA ASN A 67 -4.23 -2.19 -9.06
C ASN A 67 -4.22 -3.15 -10.27
N PRO A 68 -3.38 -2.88 -11.28
CA PRO A 68 -3.36 -3.70 -12.49
C PRO A 68 -2.76 -5.09 -12.29
N ASP A 69 -1.96 -5.27 -11.25
CA ASP A 69 -1.27 -6.55 -11.00
C ASP A 69 -2.21 -7.61 -10.44
N PHE A 70 -3.27 -7.18 -9.74
CA PHE A 70 -4.24 -8.07 -9.13
C PHE A 70 -5.67 -7.83 -9.62
N ASP A 71 -5.85 -6.98 -10.63
CA ASP A 71 -7.18 -6.62 -11.15
C ASP A 71 -8.14 -6.28 -10.02
N SER A 72 -7.73 -5.38 -9.15
CA SER A 72 -8.48 -5.00 -7.95
C SER A 72 -8.52 -3.49 -7.77
N TYR A 73 -9.50 -3.04 -6.99
CA TYR A 73 -9.63 -1.64 -6.64
C TYR A 73 -9.45 -1.44 -5.15
N CYS A 74 -8.94 -0.30 -4.75
CA CYS A 74 -8.91 0.14 -3.37
C CYS A 74 -9.16 1.64 -3.28
N VAL A 75 -9.55 2.09 -2.10
CA VAL A 75 -9.80 3.51 -1.82
C VAL A 75 -8.68 4.02 -0.92
N LEU A 76 -8.10 5.15 -1.28
CA LEU A 76 -7.10 5.81 -0.46
C LEU A 76 -7.75 6.95 0.33
N ASP A 77 -7.42 7.04 1.60
CA ASP A 77 -7.65 8.26 2.37
C ASP A 77 -6.39 9.15 2.32
N PRO A 78 -6.43 10.39 2.82
CA PRO A 78 -5.26 11.27 2.79
C PRO A 78 -4.02 10.67 3.46
N ILE A 79 -4.19 9.89 4.52
CA ILE A 79 -3.08 9.23 5.22
C ILE A 79 -2.47 8.13 4.36
N PHE A 80 -3.29 7.26 3.79
CA PHE A 80 -2.81 6.21 2.90
C PHE A 80 -2.22 6.75 1.60
N GLN A 81 -2.73 7.87 1.08
CA GLN A 81 -2.09 8.54 -0.05
C GLN A 81 -0.64 8.91 0.28
N TYR A 82 -0.42 9.49 1.45
CA TYR A 82 0.92 9.85 1.91
C TYR A 82 1.79 8.61 2.12
N TYR A 83 1.31 7.61 2.85
CA TYR A 83 2.07 6.40 3.15
C TYR A 83 2.39 5.59 1.90
N SER A 84 1.42 5.43 1.01
CA SER A 84 1.60 4.70 -0.24
C SER A 84 2.63 5.38 -1.14
N SER A 85 2.50 6.68 -1.33
CA SER A 85 3.43 7.45 -2.17
C SER A 85 4.85 7.43 -1.61
N ALA A 86 5.00 7.58 -0.30
CA ALA A 86 6.31 7.55 0.35
C ALA A 86 6.98 6.18 0.21
N LEU A 87 6.27 5.10 0.50
CA LEU A 87 6.82 3.76 0.40
C LEU A 87 7.21 3.40 -1.03
N LYS A 88 6.35 3.71 -1.99
CA LYS A 88 6.65 3.49 -3.42
C LYS A 88 7.91 4.23 -3.86
N GLU A 89 8.07 5.48 -3.43
CA GLU A 89 9.25 6.27 -3.76
C GLU A 89 10.51 5.68 -3.13
N PHE A 90 10.45 5.23 -1.89
CA PHE A 90 11.58 4.56 -1.24
C PHE A 90 11.96 3.26 -1.95
N ILE A 91 10.97 2.47 -2.36
CA ILE A 91 11.23 1.22 -3.09
C ILE A 91 11.86 1.54 -4.45
N LYS A 92 11.36 2.53 -5.15
CA LYS A 92 11.89 2.97 -6.43
C LYS A 92 13.38 3.36 -6.34
N ARG A 93 13.78 3.99 -5.25
CA ARG A 93 15.15 4.45 -5.01
C ARG A 93 16.04 3.40 -4.31
N SER A 94 15.51 2.23 -4.03
CA SER A 94 16.27 1.19 -3.34
C SER A 94 17.40 0.62 -4.22
N PRO A 95 18.42 -0.01 -3.61
CA PRO A 95 19.54 -0.56 -4.37
C PRO A 95 19.12 -1.65 -5.35
N ASP A 96 19.89 -1.81 -6.44
CA ASP A 96 19.60 -2.79 -7.48
C ASP A 96 19.61 -4.24 -6.98
N TRP A 97 20.39 -4.51 -5.93
CA TRP A 97 20.46 -5.85 -5.34
C TRP A 97 19.25 -6.22 -4.49
N LEU A 98 18.39 -5.25 -4.17
CA LEU A 98 17.18 -5.48 -3.34
C LEU A 98 15.99 -5.79 -4.24
N THR A 99 15.28 -6.86 -3.94
CA THR A 99 14.00 -7.22 -4.56
C THR A 99 12.88 -7.02 -3.54
N THR A 100 11.92 -6.18 -3.88
CA THR A 100 10.71 -5.98 -3.08
C THR A 100 9.52 -6.64 -3.78
N ILE A 101 8.87 -7.53 -3.06
CA ILE A 101 7.72 -8.29 -3.53
C ILE A 101 6.49 -7.87 -2.74
N ASN A 102 5.38 -7.62 -3.41
CA ASN A 102 4.10 -7.46 -2.74
C ASN A 102 3.25 -8.72 -2.95
N ALA A 103 3.03 -9.46 -1.87
CA ALA A 103 2.18 -10.66 -1.84
C ALA A 103 0.89 -10.40 -1.03
N THR A 104 0.50 -9.15 -0.88
CA THR A 104 -0.75 -8.75 -0.23
C THR A 104 -1.98 -9.10 -1.08
N GLU A 105 -1.80 -9.29 -2.37
CA GLU A 105 -2.84 -9.65 -3.35
C GLU A 105 -3.89 -8.55 -3.53
N GLY A 106 -3.44 -7.30 -3.50
CA GLY A 106 -4.28 -6.11 -3.69
C GLY A 106 -3.65 -4.89 -3.06
N GLY A 107 -4.46 -3.87 -2.81
CA GLY A 107 -4.04 -2.63 -2.19
C GLY A 107 -3.36 -1.66 -3.15
N SER A 108 -2.69 -0.66 -2.58
CA SER A 108 -2.13 0.47 -3.33
C SER A 108 -0.63 0.34 -3.64
N ILE A 109 0.04 -0.69 -3.13
CA ILE A 109 1.48 -0.85 -3.28
C ILE A 109 1.79 -1.68 -4.52
N PHE A 110 1.96 -1.01 -5.64
CA PHE A 110 2.36 -1.60 -6.93
C PHE A 110 3.16 -0.57 -7.73
N GLY A 111 3.82 -0.99 -8.79
CA GLY A 111 4.55 -0.09 -9.69
C GLY A 111 6.04 -0.40 -9.79
N ASP A 112 6.85 0.61 -10.06
CA ASP A 112 8.27 0.49 -10.33
C ASP A 112 9.01 -0.22 -9.20
N ARG A 113 9.76 -1.27 -9.55
CA ARG A 113 10.59 -2.06 -8.65
C ARG A 113 9.81 -2.84 -7.60
N ILE A 114 8.49 -2.97 -7.78
CA ILE A 114 7.63 -3.80 -6.95
C ILE A 114 7.17 -4.99 -7.79
N LYS A 115 7.57 -6.19 -7.36
CA LYS A 115 7.12 -7.42 -7.99
C LYS A 115 5.87 -7.91 -7.27
N SER A 116 4.76 -7.98 -7.97
CA SER A 116 3.51 -8.48 -7.39
C SER A 116 3.39 -9.97 -7.64
N LEU A 117 3.22 -10.73 -6.56
CA LEU A 117 3.02 -12.18 -6.61
C LEU A 117 1.86 -12.56 -5.70
N ARG A 118 1.16 -13.63 -6.06
CA ARG A 118 0.29 -14.31 -5.09
C ARG A 118 1.15 -14.94 -4.00
N PHE A 119 0.66 -14.97 -2.79
CA PHE A 119 1.42 -15.53 -1.66
C PHE A 119 1.84 -16.98 -1.91
N SER A 120 0.95 -17.78 -2.52
CA SER A 120 1.27 -19.16 -2.88
C SER A 120 2.42 -19.25 -3.88
N ALA A 121 2.48 -18.35 -4.86
CA ALA A 121 3.56 -18.30 -5.83
C ALA A 121 4.88 -17.86 -5.16
N PHE A 122 4.82 -16.89 -4.25
CA PHE A 122 5.99 -16.48 -3.48
C PHE A 122 6.55 -17.67 -2.68
N LEU A 123 5.71 -18.42 -1.99
CA LEU A 123 6.16 -19.60 -1.24
C LEU A 123 6.83 -20.64 -2.14
N ALA A 124 6.25 -20.89 -3.31
CA ALA A 124 6.81 -21.84 -4.27
C ALA A 124 8.16 -21.40 -4.84
N ASP A 125 8.30 -20.11 -5.17
CA ASP A 125 9.47 -19.59 -5.87
C ASP A 125 10.65 -19.25 -4.93
N TYR A 126 10.37 -18.86 -3.69
CA TYR A 126 11.38 -18.32 -2.76
C TYR A 126 11.57 -19.13 -1.47
N CYS A 127 10.65 -20.00 -1.11
CA CYS A 127 10.66 -20.70 0.18
C CYS A 127 10.77 -22.24 0.07
N ASN A 128 11.22 -22.74 -1.05
CA ASN A 128 11.44 -24.18 -1.23
C ASN A 128 12.79 -24.62 -0.68
#